data_de12325adad5666fefacc47f908094ae
#
_entry.id   de12325adad5666fefacc47f908094ae
#
_cell.length_a   1.000
_cell.length_b   1.000
_cell.length_c   1.000
_cell.angle_alpha   90.00
_cell.angle_beta   90.00
_cell.angle_gamma   90.00
#
_symmetry.space_group_name_H-M   'P 1'
#
loop_
_entity.id
_entity.type
_entity.pdbx_description
1 polymer ?
#
loop_
_entity_poly.entity_id
_entity_poly.type
_entity_poly.pdbx_seq_one_letter_code
_entity_poly.pdbx_strand_id
1 'polypeptide(L)'
;MNSSLLPYRPAVGVMLLNRQGMIFVGKRIDQTVEGWQMPQGGIDEGEAPRQAALRELKEEAGTDKAEIIAEMDDWITYDLPAHLIGVAFHGKFRGQRQKWFALRFTGEDRDIDLHAHEPEFSAWKWLALEELPRVIVPFKRDSYTKVIAAFRHLARPG
;
A
#
# COMPACT_ATOMS: atom_id res chain seq x y z
N MET A 1 4.89 -2.34 28.19
CA MET A 1 3.83 -3.20 27.61
C MET A 1 4.46 -4.22 26.68
N ASN A 2 4.02 -5.46 26.79
CA ASN A 2 4.49 -6.52 25.89
C ASN A 2 3.79 -6.35 24.52
N SER A 3 4.56 -6.09 23.45
CA SER A 3 4.04 -5.89 22.11
C SER A 3 3.22 -7.07 21.59
N SER A 4 3.52 -8.30 22.05
CA SER A 4 2.78 -9.50 21.63
C SER A 4 1.32 -9.50 22.06
N LEU A 5 0.93 -8.64 23.00
CA LEU A 5 -0.45 -8.50 23.48
C LEU A 5 -1.25 -7.51 22.63
N LEU A 6 -0.61 -6.71 21.77
CA LEU A 6 -1.30 -5.77 20.91
C LEU A 6 -1.89 -6.50 19.68
N PRO A 7 -3.07 -6.06 19.22
CA PRO A 7 -3.64 -6.64 17.99
C PRO A 7 -2.95 -6.14 16.74
N TYR A 8 -3.24 -6.79 15.61
CA TYR A 8 -2.87 -6.28 14.29
C TYR A 8 -3.98 -5.38 13.75
N ARG A 9 -3.58 -4.30 13.09
CA ARG A 9 -4.53 -3.38 12.45
C ARG A 9 -5.01 -3.99 11.14
N PRO A 10 -6.33 -4.20 10.96
CA PRO A 10 -6.86 -4.62 9.67
C PRO A 10 -6.63 -3.53 8.62
N ALA A 11 -6.08 -3.90 7.49
CA ALA A 11 -5.68 -2.93 6.47
C ALA A 11 -5.75 -3.53 5.07
N VAL A 12 -5.63 -2.67 4.08
CA VAL A 12 -5.54 -3.05 2.67
C VAL A 12 -4.27 -2.49 2.07
N GLY A 13 -3.79 -3.12 1.00
CA GLY A 13 -2.74 -2.59 0.16
C GLY A 13 -3.17 -2.64 -1.29
N VAL A 14 -2.62 -1.72 -2.09
CA VAL A 14 -2.99 -1.57 -3.50
C VAL A 14 -1.74 -1.60 -4.37
N MET A 15 -1.68 -2.57 -5.28
CA MET A 15 -0.73 -2.54 -6.38
C MET A 15 -1.45 -1.92 -7.58
N LEU A 16 -1.21 -0.64 -7.83
CA LEU A 16 -1.80 0.07 -8.96
C LEU A 16 -0.86 -0.04 -10.16
N LEU A 17 -1.36 -0.64 -11.23
CA LEU A 17 -0.60 -0.90 -12.46
C LEU A 17 -1.07 0.04 -13.56
N ASN A 18 -0.14 0.71 -14.25
CA ASN A 18 -0.48 1.50 -15.43
C ASN A 18 -0.56 0.60 -16.67
N ARG A 19 -0.78 1.21 -17.83
CA ARG A 19 -0.93 0.47 -19.08
C ARG A 19 0.34 -0.27 -19.51
N GLN A 20 1.50 0.21 -19.06
CA GLN A 20 2.80 -0.42 -19.35
C GLN A 20 3.14 -1.52 -18.35
N GLY A 21 2.29 -1.73 -17.33
CA GLY A 21 2.56 -2.71 -16.28
C GLY A 21 3.51 -2.22 -15.20
N MET A 22 3.73 -0.91 -15.11
CA MET A 22 4.53 -0.31 -14.05
C MET A 22 3.66 -0.02 -12.83
N ILE A 23 4.28 0.09 -11.67
CA ILE A 23 3.61 0.18 -10.37
C ILE A 23 3.71 1.58 -9.80
N PHE A 24 2.59 2.09 -9.27
CA PHE A 24 2.57 3.33 -8.52
C PHE A 24 3.27 3.15 -7.18
N VAL A 25 4.23 4.02 -6.89
CA VAL A 25 4.85 4.12 -5.57
C VAL A 25 4.89 5.56 -5.12
N GLY A 26 4.72 5.77 -3.82
CA GLY A 26 4.78 7.09 -3.19
C GLY A 26 5.84 7.13 -2.10
N LYS A 27 6.34 8.33 -1.84
CA LYS A 27 7.30 8.60 -0.77
C LYS A 27 6.59 9.37 0.34
N ARG A 28 6.63 8.86 1.56
CA ARG A 28 5.90 9.47 2.68
C ARG A 28 6.42 10.84 3.04
N ILE A 29 5.49 11.75 3.37
CA ILE A 29 5.79 13.10 3.83
C ILE A 29 6.47 13.08 5.19
N ASP A 30 6.00 12.23 6.10
CA ASP A 30 6.45 12.21 7.50
C ASP A 30 7.90 11.74 7.69
N GLN A 31 8.45 11.06 6.69
CA GLN A 31 9.83 10.59 6.67
C GLN A 31 10.24 9.77 7.90
N THR A 32 9.25 9.18 8.61
CA THR A 32 9.53 8.29 9.73
C THR A 32 10.28 7.05 9.30
N VAL A 33 10.16 6.70 8.03
CA VAL A 33 10.89 5.62 7.37
C VAL A 33 11.29 6.08 5.99
N GLU A 34 12.50 5.73 5.57
CA GLU A 34 12.96 6.02 4.22
C GLU A 34 12.52 4.92 3.26
N GLY A 35 12.24 5.32 2.03
CA GLY A 35 11.88 4.40 0.96
C GLY A 35 10.57 4.77 0.30
N TRP A 36 10.28 4.02 -0.74
CA TRP A 36 9.05 4.15 -1.50
C TRP A 36 8.09 3.04 -1.12
N GLN A 37 6.80 3.28 -1.24
CA GLN A 37 5.80 2.27 -0.90
C GLN A 37 4.58 2.36 -1.80
N MET A 38 3.87 1.23 -1.91
CA MET A 38 2.57 1.18 -2.55
C MET A 38 1.50 1.74 -1.61
N PRO A 39 0.38 2.25 -2.14
CA PRO A 39 -0.73 2.74 -1.31
C PRO A 39 -1.22 1.67 -0.34
N GLN A 40 -1.52 2.08 0.87
CA GLN A 40 -2.07 1.20 1.90
C GLN A 40 -2.78 2.02 2.97
N GLY A 41 -3.68 1.39 3.68
CA GLY A 41 -4.36 2.06 4.79
C GLY A 41 -5.31 1.13 5.53
N GLY A 42 -5.84 1.62 6.65
CA GLY A 42 -6.73 0.85 7.50
C GLY A 42 -8.10 0.61 6.88
N ILE A 43 -8.71 -0.50 7.27
CA ILE A 43 -10.11 -0.79 6.94
C ILE A 43 -10.95 -0.19 8.06
N ASP A 44 -11.94 0.61 7.70
CA ASP A 44 -12.87 1.20 8.67
C ASP A 44 -13.88 0.16 9.14
N GLU A 45 -14.43 0.39 10.33
CA GLU A 45 -15.45 -0.50 10.87
C GLU A 45 -16.64 -0.58 9.92
N GLY A 46 -17.06 -1.80 9.59
CA GLY A 46 -18.17 -2.04 8.67
C GLY A 46 -17.82 -1.92 7.19
N GLU A 47 -16.57 -1.57 6.88
CA GLU A 47 -16.13 -1.42 5.50
C GLU A 47 -15.62 -2.76 4.94
N ALA A 48 -16.00 -3.09 3.71
CA ALA A 48 -15.44 -4.26 3.04
C ALA A 48 -14.02 -3.96 2.54
N PRO A 49 -13.11 -4.95 2.52
CA PRO A 49 -11.75 -4.72 2.04
C PRO A 49 -11.67 -4.09 0.64
N ARG A 50 -12.52 -4.50 -0.29
CA ARG A 50 -12.53 -3.92 -1.65
C ARG A 50 -12.88 -2.43 -1.64
N GLN A 51 -13.83 -2.04 -0.79
CA GLN A 51 -14.20 -0.63 -0.62
C GLN A 51 -13.04 0.16 -0.02
N ALA A 52 -12.37 -0.42 0.98
CA ALA A 52 -11.22 0.20 1.62
C ALA A 52 -10.08 0.43 0.61
N ALA A 53 -9.83 -0.55 -0.26
CA ALA A 53 -8.78 -0.44 -1.28
C ALA A 53 -9.04 0.75 -2.23
N LEU A 54 -10.26 0.91 -2.71
CA LEU A 54 -10.61 2.02 -3.60
C LEU A 54 -10.58 3.36 -2.85
N ARG A 55 -11.04 3.39 -1.62
CA ARG A 55 -11.00 4.60 -0.79
C ARG A 55 -9.57 5.05 -0.51
N GLU A 56 -8.72 4.13 -0.10
CA GLU A 56 -7.32 4.45 0.19
C GLU A 56 -6.57 4.90 -1.06
N LEU A 57 -6.84 4.30 -2.21
CA LEU A 57 -6.25 4.75 -3.46
C LEU A 57 -6.67 6.21 -3.74
N LYS A 58 -7.94 6.51 -3.58
CA LYS A 58 -8.44 7.86 -3.81
C LYS A 58 -7.83 8.87 -2.84
N GLU A 59 -7.69 8.50 -1.58
CA GLU A 59 -7.07 9.38 -0.57
C GLU A 59 -5.59 9.61 -0.84
N GLU A 60 -4.84 8.59 -1.19
CA GLU A 60 -3.39 8.68 -1.33
C GLU A 60 -2.94 9.13 -2.72
N ALA A 61 -3.60 8.68 -3.77
CA ALA A 61 -3.25 9.03 -5.15
C ALA A 61 -4.16 10.10 -5.76
N GLY A 62 -5.24 10.46 -5.08
CA GLY A 62 -6.16 11.50 -5.55
C GLY A 62 -7.12 11.05 -6.64
N THR A 63 -7.13 9.78 -7.00
CA THR A 63 -7.98 9.26 -8.07
C THR A 63 -8.49 7.87 -7.76
N ASP A 64 -9.70 7.58 -8.21
CA ASP A 64 -10.29 6.24 -8.18
C ASP A 64 -10.49 5.66 -9.59
N LYS A 65 -9.82 6.24 -10.58
CA LYS A 65 -9.87 5.74 -11.96
C LYS A 65 -9.06 4.47 -12.11
N ALA A 66 -9.59 3.38 -11.56
CA ALA A 66 -8.93 2.09 -11.53
C ALA A 66 -9.96 0.99 -11.39
N GLU A 67 -9.60 -0.20 -11.88
CA GLU A 67 -10.41 -1.40 -11.76
C GLU A 67 -9.66 -2.45 -10.97
N ILE A 68 -10.33 -3.11 -10.02
CA ILE A 68 -9.76 -4.24 -9.31
C ILE A 68 -9.69 -5.42 -10.27
N ILE A 69 -8.48 -5.91 -10.55
CA ILE A 69 -8.27 -7.02 -11.47
C ILE A 69 -7.87 -8.31 -10.76
N ALA A 70 -7.44 -8.24 -9.52
CA ALA A 70 -7.10 -9.41 -8.72
C ALA A 70 -7.04 -9.06 -7.25
N GLU A 71 -7.16 -10.07 -6.40
CA GLU A 71 -6.94 -9.94 -4.97
C GLU A 71 -6.20 -11.18 -4.46
N MET A 72 -5.37 -10.99 -3.44
CA MET A 72 -4.71 -12.12 -2.79
C MET A 72 -5.72 -12.88 -1.95
N ASP A 73 -5.66 -14.20 -1.98
CA ASP A 73 -6.53 -15.03 -1.15
C ASP A 73 -6.15 -14.92 0.33
N ASP A 74 -4.85 -14.88 0.61
CA ASP A 74 -4.35 -14.83 1.97
C ASP A 74 -4.09 -13.40 2.42
N TRP A 75 -4.30 -13.16 3.73
CA TRP A 75 -3.89 -11.91 4.37
C TRP A 75 -2.41 -11.99 4.71
N ILE A 76 -1.72 -10.86 4.58
CA ILE A 76 -0.32 -10.74 4.94
C ILE A 76 -0.20 -9.98 6.25
N THR A 77 0.56 -10.54 7.19
CA THR A 77 0.78 -9.94 8.49
C THR A 77 2.24 -9.49 8.61
N TYR A 78 2.49 -8.29 9.11
CA TYR A 78 3.81 -7.87 9.48
C TYR A 78 3.79 -7.13 10.82
N ASP A 79 4.92 -7.24 11.55
CA ASP A 79 5.10 -6.54 12.82
C ASP A 79 5.86 -5.24 12.59
N LEU A 80 5.51 -4.21 13.36
CA LEU A 80 6.27 -2.97 13.39
C LEU A 80 7.66 -3.23 13.98
N PRO A 81 8.69 -2.50 13.50
CA PRO A 81 9.97 -2.48 14.22
C PRO A 81 9.77 -2.03 15.66
N ALA A 82 10.61 -2.53 16.56
CA ALA A 82 10.47 -2.25 17.99
C ALA A 82 10.35 -0.75 18.31
N HIS A 83 11.12 0.09 17.61
CA HIS A 83 11.11 1.54 17.84
C HIS A 83 9.82 2.24 17.41
N LEU A 84 8.98 1.60 16.61
CA LEU A 84 7.70 2.15 16.17
C LEU A 84 6.51 1.64 16.98
N ILE A 85 6.70 0.57 17.76
CA ILE A 85 5.63 0.06 18.63
C ILE A 85 5.39 1.09 19.74
N GLY A 86 4.12 1.45 19.93
CA GLY A 86 3.75 2.51 20.86
C GLY A 86 3.76 3.91 20.26
N VAL A 87 4.23 4.06 19.00
CA VAL A 87 4.30 5.34 18.29
C VAL A 87 3.39 5.32 17.06
N ALA A 88 3.63 4.39 16.12
CA ALA A 88 2.82 4.27 14.91
C ALA A 88 1.41 3.79 15.27
N PHE A 89 0.41 4.20 14.48
CA PHE A 89 -1.00 3.84 14.66
C PHE A 89 -1.53 4.18 16.06
N HIS A 90 -1.11 5.32 16.62
CA HIS A 90 -1.49 5.79 17.95
C HIS A 90 -1.11 4.81 19.07
N GLY A 91 -0.12 3.96 18.85
CA GLY A 91 0.36 3.00 19.83
C GLY A 91 -0.56 1.81 20.09
N LYS A 92 -1.59 1.62 19.26
CA LYS A 92 -2.66 0.63 19.52
C LYS A 92 -2.39 -0.75 18.92
N PHE A 93 -1.43 -0.86 17.98
CA PHE A 93 -1.23 -2.08 17.21
C PHE A 93 0.24 -2.50 17.20
N ARG A 94 0.47 -3.80 17.08
CA ARG A 94 1.82 -4.35 16.92
C ARG A 94 2.28 -4.38 15.46
N GLY A 95 1.37 -4.17 14.52
CA GLY A 95 1.63 -4.21 13.10
C GLY A 95 0.32 -4.20 12.33
N GLN A 96 0.34 -4.71 11.11
CA GLN A 96 -0.84 -4.76 10.27
C GLN A 96 -1.10 -6.16 9.73
N ARG A 97 -2.38 -6.43 9.50
CA ARG A 97 -2.88 -7.60 8.79
C ARG A 97 -3.55 -7.08 7.53
N GLN A 98 -2.95 -7.34 6.37
CA GLN A 98 -3.30 -6.68 5.12
C GLN A 98 -3.89 -7.61 4.09
N LYS A 99 -4.98 -7.17 3.46
CA LYS A 99 -5.52 -7.77 2.24
C LYS A 99 -5.04 -6.94 1.05
N TRP A 100 -4.35 -7.58 0.10
CA TRP A 100 -3.78 -6.88 -1.05
C TRP A 100 -4.61 -7.07 -2.30
N PHE A 101 -4.71 -6.00 -3.09
CA PHE A 101 -5.44 -5.96 -4.35
C PHE A 101 -4.54 -5.43 -5.46
N ALA A 102 -4.70 -5.99 -6.66
CA ALA A 102 -4.09 -5.43 -7.87
C ALA A 102 -5.17 -4.67 -8.63
N LEU A 103 -4.86 -3.45 -9.03
CA LEU A 103 -5.77 -2.59 -9.76
C LEU A 103 -5.10 -2.11 -11.06
N ARG A 104 -5.88 -2.06 -12.13
CA ARG A 104 -5.44 -1.46 -13.39
C ARG A 104 -5.89 -0.01 -13.44
N PHE A 105 -4.93 0.90 -13.61
CA PHE A 105 -5.21 2.34 -13.73
C PHE A 105 -5.90 2.61 -15.06
N THR A 106 -7.03 3.32 -15.04
CA THR A 106 -7.83 3.66 -16.21
C THR A 106 -7.77 5.14 -16.55
N GLY A 107 -7.06 5.92 -15.75
CA GLY A 107 -6.87 7.35 -15.95
C GLY A 107 -5.56 7.71 -16.63
N GLU A 108 -5.22 8.97 -16.54
CA GLU A 108 -3.94 9.52 -17.02
C GLU A 108 -3.13 10.04 -15.85
N ASP A 109 -1.83 10.24 -16.04
CA ASP A 109 -0.95 10.72 -14.96
C ASP A 109 -1.44 12.04 -14.34
N ARG A 110 -2.06 12.92 -15.13
CA ARG A 110 -2.62 14.17 -14.64
C ARG A 110 -3.78 13.98 -13.65
N ASP A 111 -4.40 12.79 -13.64
CA ASP A 111 -5.47 12.48 -12.70
C ASP A 111 -4.94 12.17 -11.30
N ILE A 112 -3.64 11.90 -11.18
CA ILE A 112 -3.01 11.64 -9.89
C ILE A 112 -2.75 12.98 -9.20
N ASP A 113 -3.32 13.13 -8.00
CA ASP A 113 -3.22 14.36 -7.21
C ASP A 113 -2.97 14.01 -5.74
N LEU A 114 -1.73 14.18 -5.31
CA LEU A 114 -1.32 13.88 -3.94
C LEU A 114 -1.93 14.83 -2.91
N HIS A 115 -2.51 15.94 -3.36
CA HIS A 115 -3.09 16.97 -2.48
C HIS A 115 -4.62 16.97 -2.47
N ALA A 116 -5.27 15.98 -3.09
CA ALA A 116 -6.73 15.91 -3.17
C ALA A 116 -7.38 15.71 -1.79
N HIS A 117 -6.67 15.06 -0.88
CA HIS A 117 -7.05 14.88 0.51
C HIS A 117 -5.90 15.33 1.40
N GLU A 118 -5.90 14.94 2.67
CA GLU A 118 -4.76 15.19 3.53
C GLU A 118 -3.54 14.45 2.98
N PRO A 119 -2.48 15.15 2.53
CA PRO A 119 -1.38 14.49 1.84
C PRO A 119 -0.60 13.53 2.74
N GLU A 120 -0.36 12.32 2.23
CA GLU A 120 0.51 11.34 2.88
C GLU A 120 1.82 11.12 2.12
N PHE A 121 1.82 11.40 0.82
CA PHE A 121 2.99 11.29 -0.03
C PHE A 121 3.48 12.67 -0.48
N SER A 122 4.81 12.86 -0.47
CA SER A 122 5.46 14.08 -0.97
C SER A 122 5.79 13.97 -2.46
N ALA A 123 5.89 12.75 -2.99
CA ALA A 123 6.23 12.48 -4.37
C ALA A 123 5.69 11.12 -4.78
N TRP A 124 5.52 10.90 -6.07
CA TRP A 124 5.13 9.61 -6.60
C TRP A 124 5.83 9.35 -7.93
N LYS A 125 5.88 8.09 -8.33
CA LYS A 125 6.38 7.69 -9.65
C LYS A 125 5.84 6.33 -10.05
N TRP A 126 5.92 6.03 -11.35
CA TRP A 126 5.75 4.67 -11.85
C TRP A 126 7.09 3.96 -11.77
N LEU A 127 7.08 2.73 -11.28
CA LEU A 127 8.27 1.95 -11.04
C LEU A 127 8.11 0.56 -11.65
N ALA A 128 9.17 0.06 -12.29
CA ALA A 128 9.17 -1.33 -12.75
C ALA A 128 9.14 -2.27 -11.54
N LEU A 129 8.39 -3.36 -11.64
CA LEU A 129 8.23 -4.31 -10.53
C LEU A 129 9.58 -4.80 -9.99
N GLU A 130 10.54 -5.04 -10.87
CA GLU A 130 11.85 -5.56 -10.52
C GLU A 130 12.67 -4.59 -9.66
N GLU A 131 12.36 -3.29 -9.74
CA GLU A 131 13.05 -2.27 -8.96
C GLU A 131 12.50 -2.13 -7.54
N LEU A 132 11.27 -2.60 -7.30
CA LEU A 132 10.58 -2.39 -6.04
C LEU A 132 11.37 -2.88 -4.82
N PRO A 133 11.96 -4.09 -4.83
CA PRO A 133 12.71 -4.57 -3.66
C PRO A 133 13.89 -3.70 -3.25
N ARG A 134 14.42 -2.89 -4.16
CA ARG A 134 15.59 -2.04 -3.89
C ARG A 134 15.22 -0.75 -3.20
N VAL A 135 13.98 -0.26 -3.39
CA VAL A 135 13.59 1.09 -2.95
C VAL A 135 12.55 1.07 -1.85
N ILE A 136 12.04 -0.10 -1.51
CA ILE A 136 10.99 -0.24 -0.52
C ILE A 136 11.47 0.05 0.89
N VAL A 137 10.56 0.55 1.71
CA VAL A 137 10.72 0.67 3.16
C VAL A 137 11.19 -0.69 3.73
N PRO A 138 12.36 -0.74 4.41
CA PRO A 138 12.99 -2.03 4.74
C PRO A 138 12.13 -3.04 5.51
N PHE A 139 11.37 -2.62 6.51
CA PHE A 139 10.59 -3.56 7.31
C PHE A 139 9.36 -4.12 6.57
N LYS A 140 9.04 -3.59 5.39
CA LYS A 140 7.95 -4.08 4.53
C LYS A 140 8.42 -5.03 3.44
N ARG A 141 9.73 -5.28 3.37
CA ARG A 141 10.30 -6.07 2.26
C ARG A 141 9.71 -7.47 2.17
N ASP A 142 9.57 -8.17 3.30
CA ASP A 142 9.02 -9.53 3.30
C ASP A 142 7.57 -9.55 2.81
N SER A 143 6.77 -8.60 3.27
CA SER A 143 5.38 -8.48 2.82
C SER A 143 5.29 -8.23 1.33
N TYR A 144 6.09 -7.30 0.82
CA TYR A 144 6.11 -6.96 -0.60
C TYR A 144 6.61 -8.11 -1.47
N THR A 145 7.54 -8.91 -0.97
CA THR A 145 7.99 -10.12 -1.69
C THR A 145 6.82 -11.05 -1.97
N LYS A 146 5.92 -11.20 -1.00
CA LYS A 146 4.70 -12.03 -1.16
C LYS A 146 3.72 -11.41 -2.15
N VAL A 147 3.52 -10.09 -2.10
CA VAL A 147 2.64 -9.37 -3.02
C VAL A 147 3.19 -9.47 -4.45
N ILE A 148 4.49 -9.26 -4.63
CA ILE A 148 5.15 -9.38 -5.93
C ILE A 148 4.94 -10.78 -6.50
N ALA A 149 5.15 -11.82 -5.69
CA ALA A 149 4.96 -13.19 -6.15
C ALA A 149 3.52 -13.45 -6.60
N ALA A 150 2.54 -12.89 -5.88
CA ALA A 150 1.12 -13.10 -6.19
C ALA A 150 0.70 -12.38 -7.48
N PHE A 151 1.24 -11.19 -7.76
CA PHE A 151 0.74 -10.33 -8.83
C PHE A 151 1.73 -10.13 -9.99
N ARG A 152 2.90 -10.77 -9.95
CA ARG A 152 3.93 -10.60 -10.99
C ARG A 152 3.40 -10.79 -12.40
N HIS A 153 2.54 -11.77 -12.59
CA HIS A 153 1.96 -12.09 -13.90
C HIS A 153 1.09 -10.97 -14.46
N LEU A 154 0.67 -10.01 -13.62
CA LEU A 154 -0.16 -8.87 -14.03
C LEU A 154 0.70 -7.64 -14.41
N ALA A 155 1.97 -7.62 -14.03
CA ALA A 155 2.87 -6.48 -14.23
C ALA A 155 3.43 -6.48 -15.65
N ARG A 156 2.53 -6.33 -16.62
CA ARG A 156 2.82 -6.32 -18.05
C ARG A 156 1.87 -5.35 -18.74
N PRO A 157 2.21 -4.89 -19.97
CA PRO A 157 1.30 -4.02 -20.72
C PRO A 157 -0.08 -4.64 -20.88
N GLY A 158 -1.11 -3.82 -20.72
CA GLY A 158 -2.49 -4.26 -20.81
C GLY A 158 -3.49 -3.12 -20.98
#